data_bef45d43b85046a756e7028d8d006ba0
#
_entry.id   bef45d43b85046a756e7028d8d006ba0
#
_cell.length_a   1.000
_cell.length_b   1.000
_cell.length_c   1.000
_cell.angle_alpha   90.00
_cell.angle_beta   90.00
_cell.angle_gamma   90.00
#
_symmetry.space_group_name_H-M   'P 1'
#
loop_
_entity.id
_entity.type
_entity.pdbx_description
1 polymer ?
#
loop_
_entity_poly.entity_id
_entity_poly.type
_entity_poly.pdbx_seq_one_letter_code
_entity_poly.pdbx_strand_id
1 'polypeptide(L)'
;AVGYILCAADYRGFVHCYRTTYLRRVLRTAPDQAAGLLGYLWCLGKIKNRPVHFHLDILPPYQRQGWGTRLMDTLCRHLRELGVDYLSCCGVSRDSAGYKMYRKYGFTESYDYGHNTVSLSLRL
;
A
#
# COMPACT_ATOMS: atom_id res chain seq x y z
N ALA A 1 9.29 -4.99 -17.86
CA ALA A 1 9.15 -3.98 -16.82
C ALA A 1 10.11 -4.27 -15.66
N VAL A 2 10.70 -3.23 -15.06
CA VAL A 2 11.64 -3.36 -13.93
C VAL A 2 10.94 -3.20 -12.57
N GLY A 3 9.71 -2.69 -12.57
CA GLY A 3 8.89 -2.46 -11.39
C GLY A 3 7.58 -1.79 -11.76
N TYR A 4 6.70 -1.65 -10.77
CA TYR A 4 5.41 -0.99 -10.92
C TYR A 4 4.98 -0.31 -9.63
N ILE A 5 4.04 0.61 -9.76
CA ILE A 5 3.26 1.15 -8.64
C ILE A 5 1.77 1.05 -8.99
N LEU A 6 1.01 0.51 -8.07
CA LEU A 6 -0.45 0.40 -8.16
C LEU A 6 -1.08 1.26 -7.06
N CYS A 7 -2.14 1.97 -7.37
CA CYS A 7 -2.84 2.79 -6.41
C CYS A 7 -4.34 2.54 -6.46
N ALA A 8 -4.95 2.37 -5.30
CA ALA A 8 -6.40 2.30 -5.13
C ALA A 8 -6.92 3.67 -4.67
N ALA A 9 -7.34 4.49 -5.62
CA ALA A 9 -7.92 5.80 -5.33
C ALA A 9 -9.39 5.69 -4.87
N ASP A 10 -10.15 4.73 -5.40
CA ASP A 10 -11.50 4.39 -4.93
C ASP A 10 -11.44 3.28 -3.86
N TYR A 11 -11.31 3.70 -2.61
CA TYR A 11 -11.26 2.78 -1.46
C TYR A 11 -12.52 1.92 -1.32
N ARG A 12 -13.71 2.50 -1.51
CA ARG A 12 -14.97 1.78 -1.32
C ARG A 12 -15.15 0.70 -2.37
N GLY A 13 -14.91 1.04 -3.63
CA GLY A 13 -14.94 0.09 -4.74
C GLY A 13 -13.88 -0.99 -4.58
N PHE A 14 -12.67 -0.61 -4.16
CA PHE A 14 -11.59 -1.56 -3.90
C PHE A 14 -11.97 -2.58 -2.80
N VAL A 15 -12.42 -2.11 -1.63
CA VAL A 15 -12.80 -2.99 -0.51
C VAL A 15 -14.00 -3.86 -0.89
N HIS A 16 -14.98 -3.32 -1.61
CA HIS A 16 -16.13 -4.08 -2.11
C HIS A 16 -15.67 -5.23 -3.03
N CYS A 17 -14.90 -4.93 -4.05
CA CYS A 17 -14.37 -5.93 -4.98
C CYS A 17 -13.50 -6.98 -4.27
N TYR A 18 -12.65 -6.54 -3.35
CA TYR A 18 -11.78 -7.42 -2.57
C TYR A 18 -12.59 -8.42 -1.74
N ARG A 19 -13.64 -7.99 -1.07
CA ARG A 19 -14.51 -8.86 -0.24
C ARG A 19 -15.41 -9.77 -1.06
N THR A 20 -16.01 -9.26 -2.12
CA THR A 20 -17.03 -9.99 -2.87
C THR A 20 -16.47 -10.91 -3.95
N THR A 21 -15.35 -10.55 -4.55
CA THR A 21 -14.75 -11.29 -5.65
C THR A 21 -13.51 -12.03 -5.20
N TYR A 22 -12.52 -11.30 -4.68
CA TYR A 22 -11.20 -11.86 -4.39
C TYR A 22 -11.21 -12.84 -3.22
N LEU A 23 -11.76 -12.42 -2.08
CA LEU A 23 -11.83 -13.27 -0.88
C LEU A 23 -12.69 -14.51 -1.13
N ARG A 24 -13.82 -14.37 -1.81
CA ARG A 24 -14.66 -15.53 -2.16
C ARG A 24 -13.95 -16.53 -3.06
N ARG A 25 -13.19 -16.03 -4.03
CA ARG A 25 -12.39 -16.89 -4.92
C ARG A 25 -11.32 -17.64 -4.13
N VAL A 26 -10.57 -16.96 -3.27
CA VAL A 26 -9.52 -17.57 -2.45
C VAL A 26 -10.10 -18.61 -1.48
N LEU A 27 -11.22 -18.33 -0.83
CA LEU A 27 -11.89 -19.31 0.04
C LEU A 27 -12.25 -20.62 -0.69
N ARG A 28 -12.49 -20.55 -2.01
CA ARG A 28 -12.82 -21.74 -2.82
C ARG A 28 -11.58 -22.47 -3.36
N THR A 29 -10.51 -21.73 -3.69
CA THR A 29 -9.36 -22.28 -4.45
C THR A 29 -8.09 -22.44 -3.62
N ALA A 30 -7.92 -21.66 -2.56
CA ALA A 30 -6.74 -21.63 -1.70
C ALA A 30 -7.12 -21.17 -0.28
N PRO A 31 -7.94 -21.94 0.47
CA PRO A 31 -8.47 -21.52 1.77
C PRO A 31 -7.38 -21.26 2.83
N ASP A 32 -6.21 -21.87 2.68
CA ASP A 32 -5.02 -21.63 3.51
C ASP A 32 -4.49 -20.19 3.43
N GLN A 33 -4.77 -19.48 2.34
CA GLN A 33 -4.38 -18.08 2.14
C GLN A 33 -5.41 -17.06 2.68
N ALA A 34 -6.58 -17.52 3.12
CA ALA A 34 -7.67 -16.66 3.57
C ALA A 34 -7.28 -15.78 4.76
N ALA A 35 -6.47 -16.30 5.69
CA ALA A 35 -6.02 -15.56 6.86
C ALA A 35 -5.21 -14.30 6.49
N GLY A 36 -4.32 -14.40 5.49
CA GLY A 36 -3.56 -13.26 4.98
C GLY A 36 -4.45 -12.19 4.35
N LEU A 37 -5.47 -12.60 3.61
CA LEU A 37 -6.44 -11.69 3.00
C LEU A 37 -7.32 -10.98 4.03
N LEU A 38 -7.75 -11.67 5.08
CA LEU A 38 -8.50 -11.09 6.19
C LEU A 38 -7.64 -10.11 6.98
N GLY A 39 -6.36 -10.44 7.20
CA GLY A 39 -5.37 -9.55 7.81
C GLY A 39 -5.18 -8.27 7.01
N TYR A 40 -5.13 -8.36 5.68
CA TYR A 40 -5.05 -7.18 4.81
C TYR A 40 -6.29 -6.30 4.89
N LEU A 41 -7.50 -6.88 4.90
CA LEU A 41 -8.75 -6.14 5.12
C LEU A 41 -8.77 -5.42 6.46
N TRP A 42 -8.23 -6.03 7.50
CA TRP A 42 -8.09 -5.40 8.81
C TRP A 42 -7.14 -4.20 8.76
N CYS A 43 -5.98 -4.34 8.08
CA CYS A 43 -5.06 -3.22 7.85
C CYS A 43 -5.71 -2.07 7.07
N LEU A 44 -6.48 -2.37 6.03
CA LEU A 44 -7.22 -1.36 5.27
C LEU A 44 -8.22 -0.60 6.15
N GLY A 45 -8.86 -1.26 7.10
CA GLY A 45 -9.75 -0.63 8.08
C GLY A 45 -9.05 0.42 8.95
N LYS A 46 -7.74 0.29 9.18
CA LYS A 46 -6.95 1.25 9.96
C LYS A 46 -6.59 2.53 9.21
N ILE A 47 -6.62 2.49 7.89
CA ILE A 47 -6.35 3.67 7.04
C ILE A 47 -7.62 4.33 6.48
N LYS A 48 -8.80 3.96 6.97
CA LYS A 48 -10.10 4.44 6.46
C LYS A 48 -10.26 5.96 6.37
N ASN A 49 -9.54 6.71 7.21
CA ASN A 49 -9.55 8.18 7.22
C ASN A 49 -8.59 8.78 6.19
N ARG A 50 -7.68 7.97 5.63
CA ARG A 50 -6.72 8.33 4.58
C ARG A 50 -6.64 7.17 3.58
N PRO A 51 -7.75 6.90 2.88
CA PRO A 51 -8.01 5.58 2.28
C PRO A 51 -7.29 5.33 0.96
N VAL A 52 -6.79 6.37 0.29
CA VAL A 52 -6.01 6.20 -0.94
C VAL A 52 -4.69 5.53 -0.59
N HIS A 53 -4.49 4.34 -1.12
CA HIS A 53 -3.32 3.52 -0.79
C HIS A 53 -2.68 2.92 -2.03
N PHE A 54 -1.42 2.53 -1.89
CA PHE A 54 -0.63 2.01 -3.00
C PHE A 54 0.15 0.75 -2.63
N HIS A 55 0.61 0.07 -3.67
CA HIS A 55 1.58 -1.01 -3.62
C HIS A 55 2.69 -0.72 -4.63
N LEU A 56 3.95 -0.87 -4.22
CA LEU A 56 5.13 -0.62 -5.03
C LEU A 56 6.04 -1.84 -4.99
N ASP A 57 6.40 -2.35 -6.16
CA ASP A 57 7.40 -3.39 -6.30
C ASP A 57 8.44 -3.04 -7.36
N ILE A 58 9.69 -3.35 -7.07
CA ILE A 58 10.81 -3.21 -7.99
C ILE A 58 11.64 -4.50 -7.93
N LEU A 59 11.90 -5.08 -9.08
CA LEU A 59 12.72 -6.28 -9.19
C LEU A 59 14.10 -6.08 -8.55
N PRO A 60 14.62 -7.05 -7.79
CA PRO A 60 15.84 -6.92 -7.01
C PRO A 60 17.05 -6.34 -7.78
N PRO A 61 17.33 -6.73 -9.04
CA PRO A 61 18.48 -6.18 -9.79
C PRO A 61 18.36 -4.68 -10.09
N TYR A 62 17.15 -4.10 -9.99
CA TYR A 62 16.85 -2.70 -10.32
C TYR A 62 16.58 -1.83 -9.09
N GLN A 63 16.66 -2.41 -7.90
CA GLN A 63 16.52 -1.67 -6.65
C GLN A 63 17.73 -0.75 -6.41
N ARG A 64 17.55 0.27 -5.56
CA ARG A 64 18.59 1.26 -5.21
C ARG A 64 19.14 2.10 -6.38
N GLN A 65 18.39 2.19 -7.47
CA GLN A 65 18.73 2.98 -8.66
C GLN A 65 17.78 4.19 -8.82
N GLY A 66 17.01 4.55 -7.79
CA GLY A 66 16.08 5.68 -7.83
C GLY A 66 14.73 5.41 -8.47
N TRP A 67 14.46 4.20 -8.98
CA TRP A 67 13.19 3.88 -9.62
C TRP A 67 11.98 4.03 -8.70
N GLY A 68 12.10 3.63 -7.42
CA GLY A 68 11.02 3.80 -6.44
C GLY A 68 10.64 5.25 -6.24
N THR A 69 11.61 6.13 -6.12
CA THR A 69 11.38 7.59 -6.01
C THR A 69 10.70 8.14 -7.25
N ARG A 70 11.15 7.75 -8.45
CA ARG A 70 10.56 8.22 -9.73
C ARG A 70 9.10 7.78 -9.88
N LEU A 71 8.78 6.53 -9.53
CA LEU A 71 7.42 6.01 -9.54
C LEU A 71 6.54 6.77 -8.52
N MET A 72 7.07 7.00 -7.31
CA MET A 72 6.37 7.75 -6.27
C MET A 72 6.10 9.19 -6.67
N ASP A 73 7.09 9.89 -7.27
CA ASP A 73 6.93 11.27 -7.75
C ASP A 73 5.82 11.36 -8.81
N THR A 74 5.77 10.39 -9.72
CA THR A 74 4.74 10.33 -10.77
C THR A 74 3.36 10.10 -10.15
N LEU A 75 3.23 9.15 -9.22
CA LEU A 75 1.98 8.88 -8.52
C LEU A 75 1.51 10.09 -7.71
N CYS A 76 2.38 10.68 -6.90
CA CYS A 76 2.04 11.83 -6.06
C CYS A 76 1.58 13.04 -6.89
N ARG A 77 2.24 13.31 -8.01
CA ARG A 77 1.81 14.37 -8.93
C ARG A 77 0.41 14.11 -9.46
N HIS A 78 0.14 12.92 -9.95
CA HIS A 78 -1.18 12.55 -10.47
C HIS A 78 -2.27 12.63 -9.39
N LEU A 79 -1.99 12.17 -8.18
CA LEU A 79 -2.96 12.23 -7.08
C LEU A 79 -3.25 13.68 -6.63
N ARG A 80 -2.24 14.57 -6.66
CA ARG A 80 -2.47 16.02 -6.41
C ARG A 80 -3.38 16.65 -7.46
N GLU A 81 -3.20 16.29 -8.74
CA GLU A 81 -4.09 16.74 -9.82
C GLU A 81 -5.53 16.26 -9.63
N LEU A 82 -5.72 15.10 -9.02
CA LEU A 82 -7.03 14.55 -8.65
C LEU A 82 -7.59 15.14 -7.33
N GLY A 83 -6.87 16.02 -6.65
CA GLY A 83 -7.31 16.62 -5.39
C GLY A 83 -7.23 15.67 -4.18
N VAL A 84 -6.38 14.67 -4.22
CA VAL A 84 -6.16 13.73 -3.11
C VAL A 84 -5.20 14.34 -2.09
N ASP A 85 -5.60 14.37 -0.81
CA ASP A 85 -4.82 15.02 0.25
C ASP A 85 -3.78 14.09 0.89
N TYR A 86 -4.02 12.79 0.91
CA TYR A 86 -3.16 11.81 1.59
C TYR A 86 -2.98 10.54 0.77
N LEU A 87 -1.77 10.02 0.81
CA LEU A 87 -1.40 8.70 0.28
C LEU A 87 -0.95 7.81 1.43
N SER A 88 -1.47 6.59 1.51
CA SER A 88 -1.18 5.65 2.59
C SER A 88 -0.55 4.36 2.08
N CYS A 89 0.23 3.73 2.95
CA CYS A 89 0.77 2.40 2.77
C CYS A 89 0.55 1.61 4.06
N CYS A 90 -0.01 0.40 3.98
CA CYS A 90 -0.34 -0.39 5.17
C CYS A 90 0.46 -1.70 5.23
N GLY A 91 0.69 -2.19 6.46
CA GLY A 91 1.34 -3.48 6.68
C GLY A 91 2.83 -3.49 6.34
N VAL A 92 3.56 -2.40 6.61
CA VAL A 92 4.98 -2.26 6.29
C VAL A 92 5.83 -2.63 7.50
N SER A 93 6.79 -3.55 7.33
CA SER A 93 7.80 -3.84 8.35
C SER A 93 8.82 -2.72 8.44
N ARG A 94 9.15 -2.27 9.66
CA ARG A 94 10.20 -1.26 9.90
C ARG A 94 11.59 -1.71 9.43
N ASP A 95 11.83 -3.01 9.32
CA ASP A 95 13.09 -3.58 8.84
C ASP A 95 13.19 -3.63 7.31
N SER A 96 12.09 -3.39 6.61
CA SER A 96 12.06 -3.48 5.15
C SER A 96 12.77 -2.33 4.45
N ALA A 97 13.31 -2.59 3.26
CA ALA A 97 13.85 -1.56 2.38
C ALA A 97 12.77 -0.54 1.97
N GLY A 98 11.53 -0.99 1.82
CA GLY A 98 10.37 -0.14 1.53
C GLY A 98 10.13 0.88 2.64
N TYR A 99 10.14 0.46 3.90
CA TYR A 99 9.99 1.38 5.04
C TYR A 99 11.04 2.50 5.01
N LYS A 100 12.32 2.14 4.83
CA LYS A 100 13.43 3.11 4.78
C LYS A 100 13.23 4.12 3.63
N MET A 101 12.82 3.64 2.48
CA MET A 101 12.54 4.49 1.31
C MET A 101 11.36 5.43 1.58
N TYR A 102 10.25 4.92 2.13
CA TYR A 102 9.06 5.73 2.42
C TYR A 102 9.34 6.80 3.47
N ARG A 103 10.07 6.45 4.54
CA ARG A 103 10.49 7.43 5.56
C ARG A 103 11.37 8.53 4.97
N LYS A 104 12.33 8.18 4.14
CA LYS A 104 13.18 9.15 3.43
C LYS A 104 12.39 10.02 2.45
N TYR A 105 11.34 9.48 1.83
CA TYR A 105 10.46 10.21 0.93
C TYR A 105 9.56 11.24 1.65
N GLY A 106 9.31 11.05 2.95
CA GLY A 106 8.51 11.95 3.77
C GLY A 106 7.27 11.34 4.42
N PHE A 107 7.05 10.03 4.27
CA PHE A 107 5.97 9.33 4.96
C PHE A 107 6.21 9.30 6.47
N THR A 108 5.13 9.45 7.23
CA THR A 108 5.11 9.32 8.68
C THR A 108 4.28 8.12 9.12
N GLU A 109 4.64 7.50 10.25
CA GLU A 109 3.84 6.41 10.79
C GLU A 109 2.47 6.92 11.23
N SER A 110 1.43 6.23 10.78
CA SER A 110 0.03 6.58 11.04
C SER A 110 -0.70 5.57 11.92
N TYR A 111 -0.24 4.33 11.96
CA TYR A 111 -0.76 3.28 12.83
C TYR A 111 0.30 2.22 13.10
N ASP A 112 0.40 1.76 14.35
CA ASP A 112 1.29 0.68 14.78
C ASP A 112 0.46 -0.59 15.04
N TYR A 113 0.74 -1.66 14.30
CA TYR A 113 0.08 -2.97 14.45
C TYR A 113 0.72 -3.85 15.52
N GLY A 114 1.87 -3.44 16.08
CA GLY A 114 2.76 -4.31 16.82
C GLY A 114 3.64 -5.18 15.90
N HIS A 115 4.50 -6.00 16.51
CA HIS A 115 5.42 -6.88 15.76
C HIS A 115 6.22 -6.17 14.67
N ASN A 116 6.65 -4.94 14.95
CA ASN A 116 7.47 -4.11 14.06
C ASN A 116 6.81 -3.75 12.71
N THR A 117 5.47 -3.78 12.66
CA THR A 117 4.67 -3.50 11.47
C THR A 117 3.81 -2.27 11.65
N VAL A 118 3.82 -1.38 10.68
CA VAL A 118 3.13 -0.08 10.74
C VAL A 118 2.39 0.24 9.44
N SER A 119 1.44 1.16 9.52
CA SER A 119 0.99 1.94 8.37
C SER A 119 1.71 3.28 8.33
N LEU A 120 1.92 3.77 7.12
CA LEU A 120 2.54 5.05 6.85
C LEU A 120 1.59 5.92 6.04
N SER A 121 1.64 7.24 6.20
CA SER A 121 0.93 8.17 5.33
C SER A 121 1.77 9.40 4.99
N LEU A 122 1.50 9.93 3.79
CA LEU A 122 2.11 11.13 3.24
C LEU A 122 1.01 12.13 2.93
N ARG A 123 1.16 13.37 3.38
CA ARG A 123 0.33 14.47 2.93
C ARG A 123 0.82 14.95 1.56
N LEU A 124 -0.10 15.05 0.62
CA LEU A 124 0.19 15.43 -0.78
C LEU A 124 0.16 16.97 -1.02
#